data_404f7fe996b32314f684b332aa3d127f
#
_entry.id   404f7fe996b32314f684b332aa3d127f
#
_cell.length_a   1.000
_cell.length_b   1.000
_cell.length_c   1.000
_cell.angle_alpha   90.00
_cell.angle_beta   90.00
_cell.angle_gamma   90.00
#
_symmetry.space_group_name_H-M   'P 1'
#
loop_
_entity.id
_entity.type
_entity.pdbx_description
1 polymer ?
#
loop_
_entity_poly.entity_id
_entity_poly.type
_entity_poly.pdbx_seq_one_letter_code
_entity_poly.pdbx_strand_id
1 'polypeptide(L)'
;MNQELLRKYARTLLQSGVNLQEKQTLIVSVDVDNKDFAVIVTEEAYQLGAKEVIINWRHTPITRQRLLHADSSVLETPAKWIPVYYEQYIEEKAAFLSLISANPKALAGIPTERISLNSRNLNKVLSFYHTAIMNSSVTWCVAAVPTVLWAELLGYEGSDEEKLNQLWLTILKLCRLNDVEAKETYAHHMAKLRHRREALNALELKALRYTCENGTDLLLELPEDHIWQGGEEFSKEGVKFNANIPTEEVFCAPQWNGVNGKVVSTKPLIYQGNPISNFSFTFENGKIIDYTAEEGLDILKELIETDEGSQYLGEVALVDHYSPISQSNMIYYETLFDENASCHLAIGAAYPTCLKNSDGLSEDELKERGLNHSLAHVDFMIGHENMNIKGITKDGQQVDIMIDGRLLV
;
A
#
# COMPACT_ATOMS: atom_id res chain seq x y z
N MET A 1 26.79 -5.49 -5.49
CA MET A 1 25.77 -4.65 -6.18
C MET A 1 26.41 -3.36 -6.74
N ASN A 2 25.94 -2.87 -7.91
CA ASN A 2 26.45 -1.63 -8.50
C ASN A 2 26.04 -0.41 -7.64
N GLN A 3 27.01 0.31 -7.10
CA GLN A 3 26.80 1.49 -6.22
C GLN A 3 26.06 2.64 -6.93
N GLU A 4 26.25 2.82 -8.22
CA GLU A 4 25.57 3.88 -8.98
C GLU A 4 24.06 3.59 -9.10
N LEU A 5 23.66 2.33 -9.29
CA LEU A 5 22.26 1.94 -9.29
C LEU A 5 21.61 2.16 -7.91
N LEU A 6 22.32 1.86 -6.83
CA LEU A 6 21.82 2.11 -5.47
C LEU A 6 21.67 3.62 -5.22
N ARG A 7 22.60 4.44 -5.64
CA ARG A 7 22.50 5.92 -5.58
C ARG A 7 21.35 6.43 -6.43
N LYS A 8 21.14 5.88 -7.64
CA LYS A 8 19.99 6.21 -8.50
C LYS A 8 18.68 5.90 -7.78
N TYR A 9 18.59 4.75 -7.12
CA TYR A 9 17.41 4.39 -6.33
C TYR A 9 17.21 5.36 -5.16
N ALA A 10 18.23 5.63 -4.36
CA ALA A 10 18.17 6.59 -3.26
C ALA A 10 17.70 7.97 -3.75
N ARG A 11 18.25 8.49 -4.85
CA ARG A 11 17.81 9.76 -5.45
C ARG A 11 16.34 9.71 -5.87
N THR A 12 15.89 8.60 -6.45
CA THR A 12 14.47 8.45 -6.83
C THR A 12 13.57 8.49 -5.60
N LEU A 13 13.95 7.82 -4.50
CA LEU A 13 13.19 7.86 -3.25
C LEU A 13 13.15 9.27 -2.64
N LEU A 14 14.26 10.01 -2.73
CA LEU A 14 14.37 11.34 -2.17
C LEU A 14 13.72 12.43 -3.03
N GLN A 15 13.84 12.37 -4.37
CA GLN A 15 13.36 13.41 -5.28
C GLN A 15 11.94 13.15 -5.79
N SER A 16 11.56 11.90 -5.99
CA SER A 16 10.22 11.53 -6.47
C SER A 16 9.38 10.92 -5.35
N GLY A 17 9.95 10.09 -4.48
CA GLY A 17 9.29 9.53 -3.33
C GLY A 17 8.84 10.63 -2.37
N VAL A 18 9.61 10.92 -1.36
CA VAL A 18 9.29 11.96 -0.37
C VAL A 18 9.36 13.39 -0.93
N ASN A 19 9.96 13.60 -2.09
CA ASN A 19 10.27 14.92 -2.68
C ASN A 19 10.89 15.88 -1.65
N LEU A 20 12.05 15.47 -1.14
CA LEU A 20 12.76 16.17 -0.06
C LEU A 20 13.04 17.64 -0.44
N GLN A 21 12.58 18.56 0.38
CA GLN A 21 12.77 19.98 0.18
C GLN A 21 14.08 20.46 0.84
N GLU A 22 14.64 21.56 0.32
CA GLU A 22 15.82 22.19 0.91
C GLU A 22 15.55 22.58 2.39
N LYS A 23 16.48 22.25 3.28
CA LYS A 23 16.38 22.48 4.74
C LYS A 23 15.24 21.71 5.44
N GLN A 24 14.67 20.69 4.80
CA GLN A 24 13.72 19.79 5.44
C GLN A 24 14.45 18.68 6.22
N THR A 25 13.89 18.27 7.34
CA THR A 25 14.33 17.07 8.08
C THR A 25 13.79 15.83 7.38
N LEU A 26 14.63 14.80 7.22
CA LEU A 26 14.25 13.49 6.71
C LEU A 26 14.30 12.45 7.83
N ILE A 27 13.19 11.75 8.04
CA ILE A 27 13.09 10.58 8.93
C ILE A 27 13.12 9.33 8.08
N VAL A 28 14.12 8.48 8.27
CA VAL A 28 14.23 7.20 7.56
C VAL A 28 14.02 6.05 8.53
N SER A 29 13.01 5.25 8.32
CA SER A 29 12.77 4.00 9.07
C SER A 29 13.29 2.81 8.25
N VAL A 30 14.26 2.06 8.76
CA VAL A 30 14.93 0.98 8.03
C VAL A 30 15.40 -0.13 8.97
N ASP A 31 15.43 -1.38 8.48
CA ASP A 31 16.05 -2.47 9.24
C ASP A 31 17.58 -2.33 9.23
N VAL A 32 18.22 -2.70 10.35
CA VAL A 32 19.67 -2.60 10.53
C VAL A 32 20.47 -3.42 9.49
N ASP A 33 19.87 -4.45 8.92
CA ASP A 33 20.47 -5.24 7.85
C ASP A 33 20.73 -4.40 6.59
N ASN A 34 20.03 -3.30 6.42
CA ASN A 34 20.18 -2.35 5.30
C ASN A 34 20.97 -1.09 5.66
N LYS A 35 21.82 -1.15 6.70
CA LYS A 35 22.63 -0.01 7.17
C LYS A 35 23.48 0.64 6.08
N ASP A 36 24.06 -0.15 5.16
CA ASP A 36 24.90 0.38 4.10
C ASP A 36 24.09 1.19 3.08
N PHE A 37 22.85 0.77 2.78
CA PHE A 37 21.94 1.56 1.94
C PHE A 37 21.44 2.81 2.67
N ALA A 38 21.21 2.74 3.98
CA ALA A 38 20.85 3.91 4.79
C ALA A 38 21.95 5.00 4.75
N VAL A 39 23.23 4.60 4.69
CA VAL A 39 24.35 5.56 4.49
C VAL A 39 24.23 6.25 3.13
N ILE A 40 23.96 5.50 2.05
CA ILE A 40 23.77 6.06 0.71
C ILE A 40 22.61 7.05 0.69
N VAL A 41 21.47 6.69 1.26
CA VAL A 41 20.29 7.59 1.38
C VAL A 41 20.66 8.85 2.14
N THR A 42 21.41 8.74 3.23
CA THR A 42 21.84 9.87 4.06
C THR A 42 22.77 10.82 3.27
N GLU A 43 23.75 10.26 2.56
CA GLU A 43 24.68 11.03 1.72
C GLU A 43 23.92 11.81 0.63
N GLU A 44 23.04 11.13 -0.11
CA GLU A 44 22.25 11.75 -1.18
C GLU A 44 21.26 12.80 -0.61
N ALA A 45 20.68 12.58 0.57
CA ALA A 45 19.80 13.56 1.21
C ALA A 45 20.52 14.85 1.58
N TYR A 46 21.73 14.77 2.15
CA TYR A 46 22.52 15.95 2.44
C TYR A 46 23.00 16.66 1.17
N GLN A 47 23.29 15.94 0.08
CA GLN A 47 23.60 16.55 -1.22
C GLN A 47 22.41 17.32 -1.80
N LEU A 48 21.17 16.90 -1.48
CA LEU A 48 19.94 17.59 -1.85
C LEU A 48 19.57 18.73 -0.90
N GLY A 49 20.37 18.99 0.14
CA GLY A 49 20.18 20.11 1.06
C GLY A 49 19.30 19.80 2.26
N ALA A 50 19.17 18.54 2.66
CA ALA A 50 18.48 18.17 3.91
C ALA A 50 19.03 18.96 5.10
N LYS A 51 18.16 19.42 6.01
CA LYS A 51 18.55 20.03 7.29
C LYS A 51 19.20 18.99 8.21
N GLU A 52 18.57 17.84 8.29
CA GLU A 52 18.97 16.72 9.13
C GLU A 52 18.42 15.41 8.58
N VAL A 53 19.15 14.30 8.79
CA VAL A 53 18.67 12.96 8.48
C VAL A 53 18.69 12.14 9.76
N ILE A 54 17.52 11.60 10.14
CA ILE A 54 17.34 10.80 11.34
C ILE A 54 16.99 9.38 10.94
N ILE A 55 17.73 8.40 11.43
CA ILE A 55 17.49 7.00 11.13
C ILE A 55 16.79 6.31 12.31
N ASN A 56 15.59 5.83 12.07
CA ASN A 56 14.84 4.96 12.97
C ASN A 56 15.19 3.49 12.65
N TRP A 57 16.11 2.93 13.38
CA TRP A 57 16.53 1.55 13.20
C TRP A 57 15.46 0.57 13.68
N ARG A 58 15.13 -0.38 12.82
CA ARG A 58 14.33 -1.56 13.17
C ARG A 58 15.24 -2.78 13.22
N HIS A 59 14.92 -3.72 14.11
CA HIS A 59 15.61 -5.01 14.17
C HIS A 59 14.66 -6.07 14.71
N THR A 60 14.16 -6.90 13.82
CA THR A 60 13.16 -7.93 14.14
C THR A 60 13.55 -8.82 15.32
N PRO A 61 14.79 -9.34 15.44
CA PRO A 61 15.18 -10.15 16.60
C PRO A 61 15.03 -9.42 17.95
N ILE A 62 15.39 -8.13 18.04
CA ILE A 62 15.21 -7.33 19.27
C ILE A 62 13.72 -7.11 19.55
N THR A 63 12.93 -6.78 18.52
CA THR A 63 11.48 -6.64 18.68
C THR A 63 10.83 -7.92 19.20
N ARG A 64 11.25 -9.08 18.71
CA ARG A 64 10.80 -10.39 19.21
C ARG A 64 11.12 -10.60 20.69
N GLN A 65 12.35 -10.32 21.11
CA GLN A 65 12.73 -10.44 22.53
C GLN A 65 11.88 -9.53 23.42
N ARG A 66 11.63 -8.29 22.98
CA ARG A 66 10.76 -7.37 23.70
C ARG A 66 9.32 -7.91 23.79
N LEU A 67 8.75 -8.38 22.70
CA LEU A 67 7.38 -8.92 22.69
C LEU A 67 7.26 -10.21 23.52
N LEU A 68 8.29 -11.05 23.60
CA LEU A 68 8.28 -12.29 24.38
C LEU A 68 8.47 -12.04 25.89
N HIS A 69 9.34 -11.11 26.27
CA HIS A 69 9.88 -11.04 27.63
C HIS A 69 9.63 -9.74 28.39
N ALA A 70 9.26 -8.65 27.71
CA ALA A 70 8.98 -7.40 28.39
C ALA A 70 7.75 -7.54 29.31
N ASP A 71 7.75 -6.79 30.42
CA ASP A 71 6.57 -6.68 31.27
C ASP A 71 5.36 -6.20 30.47
N SER A 72 4.18 -6.76 30.74
CA SER A 72 2.96 -6.42 29.99
C SER A 72 2.60 -4.94 30.10
N SER A 73 2.92 -4.29 31.22
CA SER A 73 2.65 -2.87 31.43
C SER A 73 3.31 -1.95 30.39
N VAL A 74 4.50 -2.34 29.87
CA VAL A 74 5.18 -1.55 28.83
C VAL A 74 4.61 -1.81 27.42
N LEU A 75 3.85 -2.89 27.23
CA LEU A 75 3.06 -3.15 26.01
C LEU A 75 1.70 -2.45 26.08
N GLU A 76 1.13 -2.33 27.29
CA GLU A 76 -0.12 -1.60 27.55
C GLU A 76 0.05 -0.09 27.47
N THR A 77 1.19 0.42 27.94
CA THR A 77 1.46 1.87 28.00
C THR A 77 2.78 2.17 27.29
N PRO A 78 2.73 2.51 25.99
CA PRO A 78 3.91 2.94 25.25
C PRO A 78 4.62 4.12 25.91
N ALA A 79 5.95 4.16 25.80
CA ALA A 79 6.76 5.20 26.41
C ALA A 79 6.37 6.60 25.91
N LYS A 80 6.27 7.57 26.82
CA LYS A 80 5.79 8.95 26.54
C LYS A 80 6.61 9.68 25.46
N TRP A 81 7.88 9.35 25.30
CA TRP A 81 8.72 9.98 24.29
C TRP A 81 8.30 9.61 22.85
N ILE A 82 7.60 8.47 22.66
CA ILE A 82 7.20 8.00 21.33
C ILE A 82 6.25 8.99 20.63
N PRO A 83 5.08 9.33 21.19
CA PRO A 83 4.22 10.33 20.54
C PRO A 83 4.89 11.70 20.41
N VAL A 84 5.63 12.17 21.43
CA VAL A 84 6.32 13.47 21.39
C VAL A 84 7.31 13.55 20.21
N TYR A 85 8.02 12.46 19.93
CA TYR A 85 8.93 12.38 18.78
C TYR A 85 8.20 12.62 17.45
N TYR A 86 7.09 11.91 17.22
CA TYR A 86 6.33 12.05 15.97
C TYR A 86 5.59 13.40 15.89
N GLU A 87 5.03 13.90 17.00
CA GLU A 87 4.40 15.22 17.07
C GLU A 87 5.36 16.32 16.61
N GLN A 88 6.58 16.34 17.18
CA GLN A 88 7.59 17.32 16.82
C GLN A 88 7.89 17.33 15.32
N TYR A 89 8.13 16.15 14.72
CA TYR A 89 8.52 16.09 13.31
C TYR A 89 7.36 16.29 12.33
N ILE A 90 6.13 16.02 12.75
CA ILE A 90 4.94 16.41 11.98
C ILE A 90 4.77 17.93 11.99
N GLU A 91 4.94 18.59 13.15
CA GLU A 91 4.90 20.05 13.27
C GLU A 91 5.99 20.72 12.44
N GLU A 92 7.20 20.15 12.42
CA GLU A 92 8.32 20.61 11.60
C GLU A 92 8.18 20.28 10.10
N LYS A 93 7.11 19.60 9.68
CA LYS A 93 6.89 19.13 8.30
C LYS A 93 8.03 18.27 7.76
N ALA A 94 8.57 17.39 8.60
CA ALA A 94 9.58 16.43 8.18
C ALA A 94 9.05 15.51 7.07
N ALA A 95 9.94 15.03 6.21
CA ALA A 95 9.65 13.96 5.26
C ALA A 95 9.87 12.59 5.90
N PHE A 96 9.00 11.62 5.62
CA PHE A 96 9.08 10.27 6.20
C PHE A 96 9.32 9.22 5.12
N LEU A 97 10.48 8.56 5.15
CA LEU A 97 10.83 7.46 4.26
C LEU A 97 10.85 6.14 5.04
N SER A 98 10.01 5.20 4.66
CA SER A 98 9.99 3.85 5.23
C SER A 98 10.57 2.84 4.25
N LEU A 99 11.72 2.25 4.58
CA LEU A 99 12.36 1.20 3.80
C LEU A 99 11.99 -0.16 4.39
N ILE A 100 11.24 -0.96 3.64
CA ILE A 100 10.63 -2.21 4.11
C ILE A 100 11.21 -3.44 3.44
N SER A 101 11.05 -4.58 4.08
CA SER A 101 11.43 -5.91 3.58
C SER A 101 10.45 -6.95 4.08
N ALA A 102 10.08 -7.93 3.27
CA ALA A 102 9.19 -8.98 3.69
C ALA A 102 9.83 -9.90 4.76
N ASN A 103 9.09 -10.14 5.81
CA ASN A 103 9.37 -11.16 6.81
C ASN A 103 8.06 -11.69 7.40
N PRO A 104 7.32 -12.56 6.69
CA PRO A 104 6.04 -13.07 7.16
C PRO A 104 6.14 -13.88 8.46
N LYS A 105 7.34 -14.36 8.81
CA LYS A 105 7.61 -15.09 10.07
C LYS A 105 8.16 -14.19 11.18
N ALA A 106 8.18 -12.87 10.99
CA ALA A 106 8.74 -11.93 11.97
C ALA A 106 8.19 -12.13 13.38
N LEU A 107 6.90 -12.41 13.51
CA LEU A 107 6.21 -12.56 14.80
C LEU A 107 5.82 -14.01 15.13
N ALA A 108 6.25 -15.00 14.33
CA ALA A 108 5.91 -16.40 14.55
C ALA A 108 6.37 -16.89 15.94
N GLY A 109 5.48 -17.61 16.66
CA GLY A 109 5.77 -18.14 18.01
C GLY A 109 5.68 -17.12 19.14
N ILE A 110 5.27 -15.88 18.87
CA ILE A 110 4.93 -14.90 19.91
C ILE A 110 3.43 -15.04 20.22
N PRO A 111 3.03 -15.04 21.52
CA PRO A 111 1.62 -15.08 21.87
C PRO A 111 0.84 -13.93 21.20
N THR A 112 -0.27 -14.26 20.53
CA THR A 112 -1.08 -13.29 19.74
C THR A 112 -1.59 -12.16 20.62
N GLU A 113 -1.95 -12.43 21.88
CA GLU A 113 -2.42 -11.42 22.83
C GLU A 113 -1.36 -10.32 23.05
N ARG A 114 -0.08 -10.71 23.10
CA ARG A 114 1.03 -9.74 23.32
C ARG A 114 1.27 -8.88 22.08
N ILE A 115 1.16 -9.49 20.88
CA ILE A 115 1.25 -8.78 19.62
C ILE A 115 0.11 -7.76 19.53
N SER A 116 -1.13 -8.21 19.71
CA SER A 116 -2.33 -7.38 19.65
C SER A 116 -2.33 -6.27 20.70
N LEU A 117 -1.90 -6.57 21.93
CA LEU A 117 -1.79 -5.58 23.01
C LEU A 117 -0.82 -4.46 22.63
N ASN A 118 0.39 -4.81 22.16
CA ASN A 118 1.39 -3.84 21.75
C ASN A 118 0.92 -3.00 20.56
N SER A 119 0.41 -3.65 19.50
CA SER A 119 -0.01 -2.96 18.26
C SER A 119 -1.18 -2.01 18.52
N ARG A 120 -2.22 -2.48 19.21
CA ARG A 120 -3.39 -1.65 19.55
C ARG A 120 -3.02 -0.40 20.35
N ASN A 121 -2.19 -0.55 21.38
CA ASN A 121 -1.83 0.59 22.23
C ASN A 121 -0.86 1.54 21.51
N LEU A 122 0.07 1.02 20.72
CA LEU A 122 0.96 1.85 19.91
C LEU A 122 0.17 2.64 18.85
N ASN A 123 -0.72 1.97 18.11
CA ASN A 123 -1.58 2.62 17.11
C ASN A 123 -2.49 3.69 17.74
N LYS A 124 -2.99 3.44 18.96
CA LYS A 124 -3.78 4.42 19.70
C LYS A 124 -2.99 5.69 20.02
N VAL A 125 -1.77 5.57 20.51
CA VAL A 125 -0.92 6.75 20.85
C VAL A 125 -0.35 7.43 19.62
N LEU A 126 -0.26 6.76 18.47
CA LEU A 126 0.21 7.27 17.19
C LEU A 126 -0.92 7.55 16.18
N SER A 127 -2.19 7.57 16.60
CA SER A 127 -3.32 7.81 15.70
C SER A 127 -3.18 9.13 14.93
N PHE A 128 -2.71 10.19 15.58
CA PHE A 128 -2.43 11.48 14.96
C PHE A 128 -1.35 11.40 13.86
N TYR A 129 -0.33 10.53 14.03
CA TYR A 129 0.70 10.29 13.02
C TYR A 129 0.09 9.57 11.79
N HIS A 130 -0.69 8.52 12.02
CA HIS A 130 -1.40 7.84 10.94
C HIS A 130 -2.34 8.79 10.20
N THR A 131 -3.07 9.64 10.92
CA THR A 131 -3.90 10.68 10.31
C THR A 131 -3.07 11.66 9.49
N ALA A 132 -1.89 12.09 9.96
CA ALA A 132 -1.01 13.00 9.22
C ALA A 132 -0.47 12.38 7.92
N ILE A 133 -0.18 11.07 7.92
CA ILE A 133 0.20 10.31 6.74
C ILE A 133 -0.99 10.21 5.76
N MET A 134 -2.14 9.69 6.22
CA MET A 134 -3.30 9.43 5.36
C MET A 134 -3.92 10.69 4.73
N ASN A 135 -3.83 11.84 5.40
CA ASN A 135 -4.33 13.11 4.89
C ASN A 135 -3.25 13.99 4.23
N SER A 136 -2.07 13.41 3.96
CA SER A 136 -0.93 14.05 3.31
C SER A 136 -0.50 15.36 3.99
N SER A 137 -0.59 15.45 5.33
CA SER A 137 -0.10 16.60 6.11
C SER A 137 1.44 16.72 6.10
N VAL A 138 2.12 15.65 5.73
CA VAL A 138 3.57 15.56 5.52
C VAL A 138 3.85 14.74 4.26
N THR A 139 5.03 14.89 3.66
CA THR A 139 5.43 14.00 2.57
C THR A 139 5.97 12.70 3.12
N TRP A 140 5.61 11.60 2.49
CA TRP A 140 6.04 10.25 2.92
C TRP A 140 6.23 9.31 1.74
N CYS A 141 7.01 8.27 1.94
CA CYS A 141 7.19 7.24 0.92
C CYS A 141 7.53 5.90 1.58
N VAL A 142 6.89 4.84 1.10
CA VAL A 142 7.26 3.45 1.40
C VAL A 142 7.99 2.88 0.20
N ALA A 143 9.13 2.23 0.44
CA ALA A 143 9.92 1.61 -0.60
C ALA A 143 10.61 0.36 -0.09
N ALA A 144 10.91 -0.58 -0.98
CA ALA A 144 11.49 -1.85 -0.60
C ALA A 144 13.01 -1.84 -0.58
N VAL A 145 13.58 -2.59 0.35
CA VAL A 145 15.02 -2.94 0.39
C VAL A 145 15.17 -4.44 0.64
N PRO A 146 16.15 -5.12 0.03
CA PRO A 146 16.28 -6.56 0.18
C PRO A 146 16.85 -6.96 1.53
N THR A 147 16.46 -8.15 1.98
CA THR A 147 17.16 -8.89 3.04
C THR A 147 17.45 -10.30 2.55
N VAL A 148 18.42 -10.97 3.15
CA VAL A 148 18.74 -12.37 2.82
C VAL A 148 17.51 -13.26 3.03
N LEU A 149 16.81 -13.05 4.15
CA LEU A 149 15.59 -13.80 4.47
C LEU A 149 14.52 -13.63 3.39
N TRP A 150 14.30 -12.41 2.92
CA TRP A 150 13.31 -12.17 1.84
C TRP A 150 13.74 -12.80 0.53
N ALA A 151 15.03 -12.71 0.18
CA ALA A 151 15.57 -13.36 -1.02
C ALA A 151 15.39 -14.90 -0.97
N GLU A 152 15.64 -15.51 0.19
CA GLU A 152 15.40 -16.95 0.42
C GLU A 152 13.92 -17.32 0.30
N LEU A 153 13.04 -16.49 0.84
CA LEU A 153 11.60 -16.69 0.75
C LEU A 153 11.10 -16.68 -0.71
N LEU A 154 11.74 -15.86 -1.56
CA LEU A 154 11.45 -15.79 -2.98
C LEU A 154 12.15 -16.89 -3.82
N GLY A 155 12.90 -17.80 -3.17
CA GLY A 155 13.56 -18.91 -3.82
C GLY A 155 14.88 -18.55 -4.51
N TYR A 156 15.50 -17.40 -4.19
CA TYR A 156 16.83 -17.08 -4.70
C TYR A 156 17.89 -17.96 -4.04
N GLU A 157 18.81 -18.48 -4.85
CA GLU A 157 19.86 -19.41 -4.43
C GLU A 157 21.25 -18.77 -4.53
N GLY A 158 22.24 -19.36 -3.84
CA GLY A 158 23.63 -18.93 -3.81
C GLY A 158 24.07 -18.41 -2.43
N SER A 159 25.19 -17.72 -2.40
CA SER A 159 25.66 -17.01 -1.18
C SER A 159 24.72 -15.86 -0.83
N ASP A 160 24.80 -15.38 0.41
CA ASP A 160 23.97 -14.26 0.88
C ASP A 160 24.17 -13.01 0.01
N GLU A 161 25.40 -12.75 -0.45
CA GLU A 161 25.68 -11.64 -1.38
C GLU A 161 25.00 -11.84 -2.74
N GLU A 162 25.01 -13.04 -3.29
CA GLU A 162 24.35 -13.35 -4.56
C GLU A 162 22.84 -13.23 -4.45
N LYS A 163 22.22 -13.75 -3.37
CA LYS A 163 20.79 -13.62 -3.09
C LYS A 163 20.37 -12.15 -2.97
N LEU A 164 21.11 -11.36 -2.19
CA LEU A 164 20.84 -9.91 -2.05
C LEU A 164 21.00 -9.18 -3.40
N ASN A 165 22.01 -9.51 -4.19
CA ASN A 165 22.22 -8.90 -5.51
C ASN A 165 21.07 -9.23 -6.47
N GLN A 166 20.57 -10.46 -6.49
CA GLN A 166 19.44 -10.88 -7.32
C GLN A 166 18.18 -10.11 -6.93
N LEU A 167 17.89 -10.01 -5.63
CA LEU A 167 16.71 -9.30 -5.14
C LEU A 167 16.81 -7.78 -5.38
N TRP A 168 17.99 -7.18 -5.22
CA TRP A 168 18.23 -5.78 -5.61
C TRP A 168 17.92 -5.54 -7.09
N LEU A 169 18.41 -6.39 -7.98
CA LEU A 169 18.14 -6.27 -9.42
C LEU A 169 16.65 -6.40 -9.72
N THR A 170 15.94 -7.28 -9.00
CA THR A 170 14.49 -7.40 -9.12
C THR A 170 13.79 -6.14 -8.68
N ILE A 171 14.06 -5.61 -7.48
CA ILE A 171 13.48 -4.36 -6.97
C ILE A 171 13.72 -3.21 -7.96
N LEU A 172 14.97 -3.02 -8.40
CA LEU A 172 15.32 -1.96 -9.34
C LEU A 172 14.60 -2.10 -10.69
N LYS A 173 14.44 -3.34 -11.19
CA LYS A 173 13.68 -3.63 -12.41
C LYS A 173 12.21 -3.23 -12.25
N LEU A 174 11.58 -3.63 -11.14
CA LEU A 174 10.17 -3.30 -10.85
C LEU A 174 9.96 -1.80 -10.66
N CYS A 175 10.94 -1.09 -10.12
CA CYS A 175 10.95 0.38 -10.05
C CYS A 175 11.40 1.06 -11.36
N ARG A 176 11.68 0.32 -12.45
CA ARG A 176 12.16 0.86 -13.75
C ARG A 176 13.49 1.62 -13.65
N LEU A 177 14.38 1.14 -12.79
CA LEU A 177 15.67 1.77 -12.48
C LEU A 177 16.88 0.90 -12.83
N ASN A 178 16.67 -0.31 -13.33
CA ASN A 178 17.70 -1.31 -13.62
C ASN A 178 18.58 -0.98 -14.84
N ASP A 179 18.17 -0.02 -15.67
CA ASP A 179 18.90 0.41 -16.85
C ASP A 179 19.04 1.94 -16.88
N VAL A 180 20.23 2.41 -17.21
CA VAL A 180 20.53 3.85 -17.37
C VAL A 180 19.88 4.39 -18.67
N GLU A 181 19.68 3.51 -19.65
CA GLU A 181 19.10 3.82 -20.98
C GLU A 181 17.66 3.34 -21.13
N ALA A 182 16.98 2.94 -20.04
CA ALA A 182 15.64 2.38 -20.09
C ALA A 182 14.68 3.28 -20.89
N LYS A 183 13.99 2.68 -21.87
CA LYS A 183 12.96 3.38 -22.67
C LYS A 183 11.80 3.88 -21.82
N GLU A 184 11.52 3.21 -20.73
CA GLU A 184 10.52 3.60 -19.73
C GLU A 184 11.23 3.96 -18.44
N THR A 185 11.41 5.24 -18.20
CA THR A 185 11.94 5.75 -16.94
C THR A 185 10.83 5.80 -15.89
N TYR A 186 11.21 5.83 -14.59
CA TYR A 186 10.25 6.04 -13.50
C TYR A 186 9.37 7.28 -13.73
N ALA A 187 9.95 8.38 -14.18
CA ALA A 187 9.20 9.61 -14.48
C ALA A 187 8.16 9.43 -15.60
N HIS A 188 8.48 8.66 -16.66
CA HIS A 188 7.53 8.34 -17.73
C HIS A 188 6.39 7.47 -17.21
N HIS A 189 6.69 6.48 -16.38
CA HIS A 189 5.68 5.64 -15.74
C HIS A 189 4.73 6.47 -14.85
N MET A 190 5.26 7.38 -14.03
CA MET A 190 4.43 8.27 -13.22
C MET A 190 3.55 9.20 -14.07
N ALA A 191 4.06 9.68 -15.22
CA ALA A 191 3.25 10.44 -16.17
C ALA A 191 2.10 9.60 -16.75
N LYS A 192 2.32 8.31 -17.01
CA LYS A 192 1.29 7.38 -17.49
C LYS A 192 0.20 7.15 -16.41
N LEU A 193 0.58 6.93 -15.15
CA LEU A 193 -0.39 6.80 -14.06
C LEU A 193 -1.22 8.08 -13.87
N ARG A 194 -0.56 9.24 -13.92
CA ARG A 194 -1.27 10.53 -13.88
C ARG A 194 -2.27 10.65 -15.03
N HIS A 195 -1.89 10.31 -16.26
CA HIS A 195 -2.80 10.33 -17.42
C HIS A 195 -4.01 9.42 -17.19
N ARG A 196 -3.81 8.20 -16.70
CA ARG A 196 -4.88 7.26 -16.34
C ARG A 196 -5.84 7.83 -15.32
N ARG A 197 -5.29 8.39 -14.22
CA ARG A 197 -6.08 9.07 -13.19
C ARG A 197 -6.93 10.21 -13.76
N GLU A 198 -6.33 11.07 -14.58
CA GLU A 198 -7.02 12.21 -15.22
C GLU A 198 -8.11 11.72 -16.18
N ALA A 199 -7.84 10.68 -16.98
CA ALA A 199 -8.82 10.09 -17.89
C ALA A 199 -10.02 9.50 -17.12
N LEU A 200 -9.79 8.73 -16.05
CA LEU A 200 -10.84 8.17 -15.19
C LEU A 200 -11.68 9.28 -14.53
N ASN A 201 -11.04 10.34 -14.03
CA ASN A 201 -11.74 11.49 -13.45
C ASN A 201 -12.61 12.24 -14.50
N ALA A 202 -12.17 12.28 -15.75
CA ALA A 202 -12.91 12.93 -16.83
C ALA A 202 -14.14 12.13 -17.31
N LEU A 203 -14.17 10.82 -17.07
CA LEU A 203 -15.29 9.96 -17.48
C LEU A 203 -16.54 10.11 -16.60
N GLU A 204 -16.45 10.76 -15.44
CA GLU A 204 -17.56 10.93 -14.49
C GLU A 204 -18.36 9.63 -14.28
N LEU A 205 -17.65 8.58 -13.94
CA LEU A 205 -18.21 7.23 -13.77
C LEU A 205 -19.20 7.20 -12.60
N LYS A 206 -20.31 6.49 -12.78
CA LYS A 206 -21.25 6.15 -11.70
C LYS A 206 -20.93 4.79 -11.09
N ALA A 207 -20.46 3.83 -11.90
CA ALA A 207 -20.19 2.47 -11.46
C ALA A 207 -19.17 1.79 -12.37
N LEU A 208 -18.61 0.69 -11.84
CA LEU A 208 -17.78 -0.27 -12.56
C LEU A 208 -18.46 -1.64 -12.57
N ARG A 209 -18.44 -2.32 -13.71
CA ARG A 209 -18.87 -3.71 -13.84
C ARG A 209 -17.66 -4.59 -14.13
N TYR A 210 -17.35 -5.50 -13.23
CA TYR A 210 -16.29 -6.50 -13.36
C TYR A 210 -16.86 -7.80 -13.85
N THR A 211 -16.20 -8.43 -14.81
CA THR A 211 -16.52 -9.79 -15.27
C THR A 211 -15.21 -10.55 -15.53
N CYS A 212 -15.17 -11.82 -15.13
CA CYS A 212 -14.02 -12.69 -15.36
C CYS A 212 -14.46 -14.15 -15.41
N GLU A 213 -13.75 -14.98 -16.18
CA GLU A 213 -14.04 -16.40 -16.33
C GLU A 213 -13.93 -17.20 -15.03
N ASN A 214 -13.22 -16.68 -14.03
CA ASN A 214 -13.11 -17.29 -12.70
C ASN A 214 -14.40 -17.24 -11.86
N GLY A 215 -15.46 -16.63 -12.38
CA GLY A 215 -16.74 -16.48 -11.71
C GLY A 215 -16.97 -15.12 -11.04
N THR A 216 -16.05 -14.16 -11.22
CA THR A 216 -16.27 -12.77 -10.82
C THR A 216 -17.32 -12.13 -11.72
N ASP A 217 -18.40 -11.63 -11.10
CA ASP A 217 -19.44 -10.80 -11.70
C ASP A 217 -19.90 -9.80 -10.64
N LEU A 218 -19.32 -8.61 -10.64
CA LEU A 218 -19.47 -7.61 -9.60
C LEU A 218 -19.85 -6.26 -10.21
N LEU A 219 -20.91 -5.65 -9.68
CA LEU A 219 -21.24 -4.25 -9.91
C LEU A 219 -20.81 -3.45 -8.67
N LEU A 220 -20.00 -2.42 -8.88
CA LEU A 220 -19.47 -1.55 -7.84
C LEU A 220 -19.82 -0.10 -8.20
N GLU A 221 -20.69 0.54 -7.40
CA GLU A 221 -21.01 1.96 -7.57
C GLU A 221 -19.92 2.83 -6.94
N LEU A 222 -19.77 4.04 -7.47
CA LEU A 222 -18.83 5.06 -6.98
C LEU A 222 -19.61 6.21 -6.33
N PRO A 223 -19.09 6.84 -5.26
CA PRO A 223 -19.68 8.02 -4.67
C PRO A 223 -19.83 9.15 -5.71
N GLU A 224 -20.83 10.01 -5.54
CA GLU A 224 -21.14 11.08 -6.53
C GLU A 224 -19.94 12.02 -6.75
N ASP A 225 -19.23 12.34 -5.67
CA ASP A 225 -18.08 13.25 -5.66
C ASP A 225 -16.75 12.52 -5.61
N HIS A 226 -16.68 11.27 -6.08
CA HIS A 226 -15.45 10.50 -6.07
C HIS A 226 -14.32 11.15 -6.87
N ILE A 227 -13.09 10.88 -6.46
CA ILE A 227 -11.87 11.25 -7.18
C ILE A 227 -10.97 10.03 -7.27
N TRP A 228 -10.57 9.67 -8.49
CA TRP A 228 -9.50 8.72 -8.70
C TRP A 228 -8.17 9.32 -8.28
N GLN A 229 -7.41 8.55 -7.53
CA GLN A 229 -6.06 8.84 -7.06
C GLN A 229 -5.05 7.91 -7.75
N GLY A 230 -3.77 8.09 -7.47
CA GLY A 230 -2.69 7.25 -7.98
C GLY A 230 -1.62 8.02 -8.71
N GLY A 231 -0.44 7.44 -8.72
CA GLY A 231 0.75 8.09 -9.18
C GLY A 231 1.26 9.09 -8.16
N GLU A 232 1.11 10.38 -8.45
CA GLU A 232 1.60 11.47 -7.62
C GLU A 232 0.50 11.97 -6.67
N GLU A 233 0.88 12.21 -5.43
CA GLU A 233 0.08 12.89 -4.41
C GLU A 233 0.59 14.30 -4.14
N PHE A 234 -0.20 15.09 -3.41
CA PHE A 234 0.18 16.43 -2.99
C PHE A 234 0.01 16.57 -1.48
N SER A 235 1.05 17.05 -0.79
CA SER A 235 0.91 17.44 0.61
C SER A 235 -0.02 18.65 0.74
N LYS A 236 -0.48 18.93 1.97
CA LYS A 236 -1.29 20.12 2.27
C LYS A 236 -0.56 21.43 1.92
N GLU A 237 0.77 21.43 1.90
CA GLU A 237 1.60 22.55 1.45
C GLU A 237 1.78 22.57 -0.08
N GLY A 238 1.17 21.66 -0.83
CA GLY A 238 1.27 21.57 -2.28
C GLY A 238 2.56 20.91 -2.79
N VAL A 239 3.34 20.25 -1.93
CA VAL A 239 4.52 19.49 -2.35
C VAL A 239 4.08 18.18 -2.96
N LYS A 240 4.47 17.97 -4.22
CA LYS A 240 4.17 16.73 -4.94
C LYS A 240 5.10 15.62 -4.49
N PHE A 241 4.58 14.42 -4.19
CA PHE A 241 5.35 13.26 -3.74
C PHE A 241 4.71 11.95 -4.22
N ASN A 242 5.41 10.83 -4.06
CA ASN A 242 4.87 9.49 -4.35
C ASN A 242 4.92 8.65 -3.07
N ALA A 243 3.75 8.27 -2.59
CA ALA A 243 3.58 7.51 -1.36
C ALA A 243 4.23 6.11 -1.42
N ASN A 244 4.21 5.47 -2.60
CA ASN A 244 4.70 4.12 -2.81
C ASN A 244 5.67 4.04 -4.00
N ILE A 245 6.81 3.35 -3.82
CA ILE A 245 7.75 3.03 -4.90
C ILE A 245 8.18 1.55 -4.78
N PRO A 246 7.77 0.70 -5.74
CA PRO A 246 6.97 0.99 -6.93
C PRO A 246 5.48 1.23 -6.63
N THR A 247 4.76 1.82 -7.60
CA THR A 247 3.30 1.84 -7.68
C THR A 247 2.87 1.60 -9.13
N GLU A 248 1.79 0.86 -9.34
CA GLU A 248 1.24 0.51 -10.67
C GLU A 248 -0.22 0.89 -10.79
N GLU A 249 -0.82 1.35 -9.72
CA GLU A 249 -2.25 1.52 -9.57
C GLU A 249 -2.77 2.93 -9.82
N VAL A 250 -4.05 2.98 -10.16
CA VAL A 250 -4.95 4.09 -9.93
C VAL A 250 -6.14 3.57 -9.13
N PHE A 251 -6.50 4.25 -8.05
CA PHE A 251 -7.49 3.76 -7.09
C PHE A 251 -8.55 4.80 -6.75
N CYS A 252 -9.66 4.32 -6.22
CA CYS A 252 -10.77 5.12 -5.74
C CYS A 252 -11.47 4.39 -4.59
N ALA A 253 -12.36 5.06 -3.88
CA ALA A 253 -13.24 4.41 -2.93
C ALA A 253 -14.57 4.02 -3.59
N PRO A 254 -15.09 2.81 -3.34
CA PRO A 254 -16.45 2.43 -3.73
C PRO A 254 -17.49 3.14 -2.85
N GLN A 255 -18.71 3.27 -3.36
CA GLN A 255 -19.88 3.61 -2.55
C GLN A 255 -20.11 2.46 -1.56
N TRP A 256 -20.01 2.74 -0.24
CA TRP A 256 -19.99 1.69 0.79
C TRP A 256 -21.18 0.71 0.71
N ASN A 257 -22.37 1.19 0.33
CA ASN A 257 -23.58 0.39 0.18
C ASN A 257 -23.96 0.12 -1.29
N GLY A 258 -23.05 0.36 -2.24
CA GLY A 258 -23.29 0.28 -3.69
C GLY A 258 -22.64 -0.93 -4.38
N VAL A 259 -22.21 -1.96 -3.64
CA VAL A 259 -21.54 -3.14 -4.20
C VAL A 259 -22.49 -4.31 -4.22
N ASN A 260 -22.63 -4.96 -5.40
CA ASN A 260 -23.52 -6.12 -5.59
C ASN A 260 -22.89 -7.14 -6.51
N GLY A 261 -23.02 -8.43 -6.18
CA GLY A 261 -22.51 -9.56 -6.98
C GLY A 261 -21.39 -10.31 -6.30
N LYS A 262 -20.65 -11.09 -7.08
CA LYS A 262 -19.59 -11.97 -6.60
C LYS A 262 -18.23 -11.55 -7.10
N VAL A 263 -17.22 -11.64 -6.23
CA VAL A 263 -15.80 -11.50 -6.59
C VAL A 263 -15.02 -12.70 -6.11
N VAL A 264 -14.06 -13.15 -6.92
CA VAL A 264 -13.17 -14.28 -6.63
C VAL A 264 -11.74 -13.77 -6.58
N SER A 265 -11.02 -14.11 -5.51
CA SER A 265 -9.61 -13.81 -5.37
C SER A 265 -8.78 -14.57 -6.41
N THR A 266 -7.70 -13.94 -6.88
CA THR A 266 -6.78 -14.54 -7.86
C THR A 266 -5.40 -14.83 -7.29
N LYS A 267 -5.12 -14.34 -6.09
CA LYS A 267 -3.88 -14.62 -5.34
C LYS A 267 -4.21 -14.89 -3.87
N PRO A 268 -3.34 -15.64 -3.16
CA PRO A 268 -3.46 -15.78 -1.71
C PRO A 268 -3.32 -14.43 -1.00
N LEU A 269 -4.11 -14.23 0.04
CA LEU A 269 -3.97 -13.12 0.98
C LEU A 269 -3.19 -13.62 2.20
N ILE A 270 -2.15 -12.89 2.60
CA ILE A 270 -1.44 -13.16 3.85
C ILE A 270 -1.94 -12.19 4.92
N TYR A 271 -2.80 -12.66 5.79
CA TYR A 271 -3.36 -11.84 6.86
C TYR A 271 -2.82 -12.29 8.22
N GLN A 272 -2.18 -11.36 8.96
CA GLN A 272 -1.53 -11.64 10.25
C GLN A 272 -0.57 -12.86 10.22
N GLY A 273 0.13 -13.06 9.09
CA GLY A 273 1.07 -14.16 8.89
C GLY A 273 0.44 -15.50 8.52
N ASN A 274 -0.86 -15.54 8.27
CA ASN A 274 -1.60 -16.74 7.89
C ASN A 274 -2.13 -16.61 6.45
N PRO A 275 -2.01 -17.66 5.62
CA PRO A 275 -2.53 -17.64 4.26
C PRO A 275 -4.04 -17.85 4.22
N ILE A 276 -4.71 -17.11 3.35
CA ILE A 276 -6.09 -17.31 2.94
C ILE A 276 -6.06 -17.52 1.42
N SER A 277 -6.50 -18.70 0.95
CA SER A 277 -6.34 -19.08 -0.46
C SER A 277 -7.67 -19.43 -1.10
N ASN A 278 -7.79 -19.12 -2.42
CA ASN A 278 -8.95 -19.47 -3.24
C ASN A 278 -10.27 -19.06 -2.58
N PHE A 279 -10.38 -17.81 -2.21
CA PHE A 279 -11.54 -17.27 -1.51
C PHE A 279 -12.41 -16.39 -2.42
N SER A 280 -13.66 -16.24 -2.03
CA SER A 280 -14.60 -15.37 -2.71
C SER A 280 -15.53 -14.67 -1.73
N PHE A 281 -16.05 -13.52 -2.15
CA PHE A 281 -17.09 -12.78 -1.46
C PHE A 281 -18.31 -12.60 -2.34
N THR A 282 -19.50 -12.64 -1.74
CA THR A 282 -20.75 -12.21 -2.36
C THR A 282 -21.28 -10.99 -1.61
N PHE A 283 -21.56 -9.93 -2.36
CA PHE A 283 -22.05 -8.66 -1.82
C PHE A 283 -23.51 -8.44 -2.18
N GLU A 284 -24.27 -7.88 -1.24
CA GLU A 284 -25.59 -7.31 -1.45
C GLU A 284 -25.70 -5.96 -0.73
N ASN A 285 -26.01 -4.91 -1.49
CA ASN A 285 -26.06 -3.53 -0.97
C ASN A 285 -24.78 -3.14 -0.20
N GLY A 286 -23.62 -3.49 -0.74
CA GLY A 286 -22.30 -3.22 -0.18
C GLY A 286 -21.84 -4.24 0.86
N LYS A 287 -22.74 -4.95 1.52
CA LYS A 287 -22.41 -5.85 2.61
C LYS A 287 -22.01 -7.23 2.09
N ILE A 288 -20.97 -7.80 2.69
CA ILE A 288 -20.62 -9.23 2.50
C ILE A 288 -21.73 -10.06 3.14
N ILE A 289 -22.45 -10.84 2.30
CA ILE A 289 -23.53 -11.75 2.74
C ILE A 289 -23.11 -13.21 2.69
N ASP A 290 -22.09 -13.55 1.93
CA ASP A 290 -21.52 -14.89 1.82
C ASP A 290 -20.03 -14.83 1.47
N TYR A 291 -19.26 -15.79 1.95
CA TYR A 291 -17.84 -15.93 1.67
C TYR A 291 -17.37 -17.36 1.74
N THR A 292 -16.37 -17.70 0.95
CA THR A 292 -15.75 -19.03 0.91
C THR A 292 -14.24 -18.91 0.90
N ALA A 293 -13.53 -19.91 1.38
CA ALA A 293 -12.09 -20.08 1.20
C ALA A 293 -11.75 -21.57 1.23
N GLU A 294 -10.77 -22.00 0.43
CA GLU A 294 -10.24 -23.36 0.51
C GLU A 294 -9.28 -23.51 1.69
N GLU A 295 -8.53 -22.45 2.01
CA GLU A 295 -7.63 -22.38 3.15
C GLU A 295 -7.86 -21.06 3.89
N GLY A 296 -7.78 -21.07 5.23
CA GLY A 296 -7.87 -19.87 6.06
C GLY A 296 -9.27 -19.29 6.23
N LEU A 297 -10.33 -20.09 6.09
CA LEU A 297 -11.73 -19.64 6.23
C LEU A 297 -12.00 -18.98 7.60
N ASP A 298 -11.46 -19.55 8.69
CA ASP A 298 -11.63 -18.99 10.03
C ASP A 298 -10.93 -17.62 10.15
N ILE A 299 -9.79 -17.46 9.50
CA ILE A 299 -9.02 -16.20 9.47
C ILE A 299 -9.76 -15.15 8.64
N LEU A 300 -10.34 -15.55 7.50
CA LEU A 300 -11.18 -14.70 6.68
C LEU A 300 -12.41 -14.20 7.47
N LYS A 301 -12.99 -15.09 8.27
CA LYS A 301 -14.08 -14.73 9.17
C LYS A 301 -13.66 -13.71 10.23
N GLU A 302 -12.50 -13.89 10.88
CA GLU A 302 -11.97 -12.93 11.85
C GLU A 302 -11.73 -11.55 11.23
N LEU A 303 -11.26 -11.49 9.98
CA LEU A 303 -11.10 -10.24 9.25
C LEU A 303 -12.44 -9.54 9.06
N ILE A 304 -13.47 -10.25 8.57
CA ILE A 304 -14.80 -9.69 8.31
C ILE A 304 -15.52 -9.28 9.62
N GLU A 305 -15.21 -9.93 10.73
CA GLU A 305 -15.80 -9.66 12.05
C GLU A 305 -14.99 -8.66 12.89
N THR A 306 -13.96 -8.01 12.32
CA THR A 306 -13.14 -7.03 13.05
C THR A 306 -13.98 -5.87 13.59
N ASP A 307 -14.86 -5.31 12.76
CA ASP A 307 -15.88 -4.32 13.11
C ASP A 307 -17.02 -4.32 12.07
N GLU A 308 -17.99 -3.42 12.20
CA GLU A 308 -19.08 -3.32 11.22
C GLU A 308 -18.58 -2.93 9.84
N GLY A 309 -17.59 -2.04 9.74
CA GLY A 309 -17.04 -1.55 8.49
C GLY A 309 -16.23 -2.60 7.73
N SER A 310 -15.65 -3.59 8.42
CA SER A 310 -14.92 -4.70 7.77
C SER A 310 -15.81 -5.65 6.97
N GLN A 311 -17.12 -5.45 6.98
CA GLN A 311 -18.06 -6.17 6.12
C GLN A 311 -18.30 -5.48 4.77
N TYR A 312 -17.64 -4.36 4.51
CA TYR A 312 -17.80 -3.53 3.31
C TYR A 312 -16.45 -3.23 2.67
N LEU A 313 -16.49 -2.84 1.40
CA LEU A 313 -15.29 -2.40 0.71
C LEU A 313 -14.94 -0.95 1.02
N GLY A 314 -13.62 -0.66 1.08
CA GLY A 314 -13.06 0.68 1.23
C GLY A 314 -12.26 1.16 0.03
N GLU A 315 -11.80 0.22 -0.82
CA GLU A 315 -10.99 0.57 -1.98
C GLU A 315 -11.32 -0.26 -3.22
N VAL A 316 -11.12 0.38 -4.37
CA VAL A 316 -11.09 -0.24 -5.69
C VAL A 316 -9.87 0.27 -6.44
N ALA A 317 -8.95 -0.63 -6.78
CA ALA A 317 -7.72 -0.31 -7.48
C ALA A 317 -7.63 -1.00 -8.85
N LEU A 318 -7.18 -0.25 -9.84
CA LEU A 318 -6.98 -0.70 -11.21
C LEU A 318 -5.49 -0.79 -11.52
N VAL A 319 -5.02 -1.98 -11.81
CA VAL A 319 -3.64 -2.31 -12.17
C VAL A 319 -3.64 -3.06 -13.50
N ASP A 320 -2.79 -2.64 -14.43
CA ASP A 320 -2.62 -3.32 -15.71
C ASP A 320 -2.01 -4.71 -15.50
N HIS A 321 -2.68 -5.77 -15.92
CA HIS A 321 -2.16 -7.15 -15.82
C HIS A 321 -0.79 -7.30 -16.52
N TYR A 322 -0.47 -6.43 -17.47
CA TYR A 322 0.80 -6.42 -18.19
C TYR A 322 1.86 -5.51 -17.55
N SER A 323 1.66 -5.08 -16.30
CA SER A 323 2.67 -4.38 -15.50
C SER A 323 3.87 -5.29 -15.20
N PRO A 324 5.08 -4.75 -14.99
CA PRO A 324 6.26 -5.56 -14.66
C PRO A 324 6.09 -6.41 -13.41
N ILE A 325 5.36 -5.91 -12.39
CA ILE A 325 5.11 -6.65 -11.15
C ILE A 325 4.16 -7.83 -11.45
N SER A 326 3.05 -7.58 -12.14
CA SER A 326 2.11 -8.63 -12.54
C SER A 326 2.80 -9.72 -13.38
N GLN A 327 3.58 -9.33 -14.38
CA GLN A 327 4.27 -10.24 -15.29
C GLN A 327 5.44 -10.99 -14.66
N SER A 328 5.86 -10.64 -13.45
CA SER A 328 6.84 -11.43 -12.71
C SER A 328 6.29 -12.78 -12.26
N ASN A 329 4.97 -12.92 -12.16
CA ASN A 329 4.26 -14.10 -11.65
C ASN A 329 4.75 -14.56 -10.27
N MET A 330 5.33 -13.65 -9.49
CA MET A 330 5.84 -13.92 -8.15
C MET A 330 4.83 -13.42 -7.10
N ILE A 331 4.78 -14.11 -5.97
CA ILE A 331 4.21 -13.61 -4.73
C ILE A 331 5.40 -13.10 -3.92
N TYR A 332 5.42 -11.81 -3.63
CA TYR A 332 6.54 -11.17 -2.94
C TYR A 332 6.47 -11.29 -1.42
N TYR A 333 5.30 -11.65 -0.87
CA TYR A 333 5.01 -11.65 0.56
C TYR A 333 5.19 -10.27 1.20
N GLU A 334 5.08 -9.23 0.39
CA GLU A 334 5.19 -7.83 0.76
C GLU A 334 4.07 -7.05 0.05
N THR A 335 3.18 -6.46 0.83
CA THR A 335 1.96 -5.80 0.36
C THR A 335 2.25 -4.78 -0.74
N LEU A 336 3.30 -3.95 -0.57
CA LEU A 336 3.71 -2.94 -1.57
C LEU A 336 3.88 -3.52 -2.98
N PHE A 337 4.33 -4.77 -3.13
CA PHE A 337 4.46 -5.42 -4.44
C PHE A 337 3.22 -6.23 -4.81
N ASP A 338 2.66 -6.94 -3.85
CA ASP A 338 1.60 -7.90 -4.15
C ASP A 338 0.29 -7.17 -4.52
N GLU A 339 -0.05 -6.03 -3.89
CA GLU A 339 -1.16 -5.16 -4.30
C GLU A 339 -0.93 -4.59 -5.70
N ASN A 340 0.27 -4.12 -5.99
CA ASN A 340 0.65 -3.56 -7.28
C ASN A 340 0.84 -4.62 -8.41
N ALA A 341 0.69 -5.89 -8.09
CA ALA A 341 0.72 -6.98 -9.08
C ALA A 341 -0.63 -7.23 -9.75
N SER A 342 -1.73 -6.62 -9.29
CA SER A 342 -3.08 -7.01 -9.73
C SER A 342 -4.10 -5.93 -9.41
N CYS A 343 -5.16 -5.83 -10.22
CA CYS A 343 -6.36 -5.17 -9.72
C CYS A 343 -6.75 -5.77 -8.38
N HIS A 344 -7.09 -4.91 -7.42
CA HIS A 344 -7.46 -5.33 -6.08
C HIS A 344 -8.64 -4.54 -5.53
N LEU A 345 -9.22 -5.05 -4.49
CA LEU A 345 -10.23 -4.39 -3.67
C LEU A 345 -9.75 -4.45 -2.23
N ALA A 346 -10.08 -3.45 -1.42
CA ALA A 346 -9.82 -3.52 0.02
C ALA A 346 -11.10 -3.71 0.82
N ILE A 347 -11.05 -4.62 1.79
CA ILE A 347 -12.05 -4.68 2.86
C ILE A 347 -11.73 -3.59 3.87
N GLY A 348 -12.75 -2.84 4.30
CA GLY A 348 -12.66 -1.93 5.43
C GLY A 348 -12.60 -0.46 5.07
N ALA A 349 -11.67 0.29 5.66
CA ALA A 349 -11.62 1.75 5.60
C ALA A 349 -11.35 2.29 4.20
N ALA A 350 -12.04 3.37 3.84
CA ALA A 350 -11.78 4.12 2.63
C ALA A 350 -10.87 5.33 2.88
N TYR A 351 -10.07 5.71 1.88
CA TYR A 351 -9.27 6.93 1.94
C TYR A 351 -10.13 8.17 1.70
N PRO A 352 -10.18 9.13 2.64
CA PRO A 352 -10.94 10.36 2.47
C PRO A 352 -10.53 11.17 1.23
N THR A 353 -9.27 11.07 0.81
CA THR A 353 -8.74 11.70 -0.40
C THR A 353 -9.41 11.24 -1.69
N CYS A 354 -10.17 10.15 -1.66
CA CYS A 354 -11.00 9.68 -2.77
C CYS A 354 -12.33 10.45 -2.92
N LEU A 355 -12.60 11.48 -2.11
CA LEU A 355 -13.73 12.39 -2.24
C LEU A 355 -13.28 13.85 -2.40
N LYS A 356 -13.98 14.61 -3.26
CA LYS A 356 -13.81 16.07 -3.37
C LYS A 356 -14.19 16.74 -2.05
N ASN A 357 -13.40 17.71 -1.58
CA ASN A 357 -13.70 18.51 -0.40
C ASN A 357 -13.99 17.67 0.85
N SER A 358 -13.16 16.65 1.10
CA SER A 358 -13.28 15.76 2.26
C SER A 358 -12.53 16.27 3.50
N ASP A 359 -11.68 17.28 3.35
CA ASP A 359 -10.88 17.82 4.46
C ASP A 359 -11.76 18.34 5.60
N GLY A 360 -11.48 17.86 6.83
CA GLY A 360 -12.16 18.28 8.05
C GLY A 360 -13.53 17.67 8.28
N LEU A 361 -13.99 16.77 7.41
CA LEU A 361 -15.22 16.02 7.63
C LEU A 361 -15.02 14.95 8.71
N SER A 362 -16.05 14.73 9.51
CA SER A 362 -16.15 13.62 10.45
C SER A 362 -16.36 12.28 9.72
N GLU A 363 -16.13 11.18 10.41
CA GLU A 363 -16.38 9.83 9.90
C GLU A 363 -17.83 9.64 9.44
N ASP A 364 -18.80 10.18 10.21
CA ASP A 364 -20.22 10.13 9.87
C ASP A 364 -20.53 10.91 8.58
N GLU A 365 -19.97 12.12 8.43
CA GLU A 365 -20.12 12.93 7.22
C GLU A 365 -19.47 12.25 6.00
N LEU A 366 -18.32 11.60 6.17
CA LEU A 366 -17.68 10.81 5.10
C LEU A 366 -18.55 9.62 4.71
N LYS A 367 -19.15 8.91 5.68
CA LYS A 367 -20.06 7.79 5.45
C LYS A 367 -21.34 8.23 4.74
N GLU A 368 -21.95 9.34 5.12
CA GLU A 368 -23.10 9.94 4.41
C GLU A 368 -22.76 10.25 2.95
N ARG A 369 -21.53 10.63 2.65
CA ARG A 369 -21.03 10.90 1.29
C ARG A 369 -20.53 9.67 0.54
N GLY A 370 -20.64 8.49 1.13
CA GLY A 370 -20.39 7.21 0.46
C GLY A 370 -19.13 6.46 0.85
N LEU A 371 -18.30 6.99 1.75
CA LEU A 371 -17.08 6.29 2.19
C LEU A 371 -17.34 5.35 3.34
N ASN A 372 -16.68 4.21 3.34
CA ASN A 372 -16.70 3.27 4.44
C ASN A 372 -15.68 3.63 5.52
N HIS A 373 -16.02 3.43 6.78
CA HIS A 373 -15.11 3.55 7.91
C HIS A 373 -14.95 2.20 8.61
N SER A 374 -13.71 1.85 8.97
CA SER A 374 -13.35 0.61 9.68
C SER A 374 -12.00 0.77 10.38
N LEU A 375 -11.73 -0.11 11.33
CA LEU A 375 -10.39 -0.29 11.92
C LEU A 375 -9.47 -1.15 11.04
N ALA A 376 -10.02 -1.82 10.04
CA ALA A 376 -9.30 -2.63 9.07
C ALA A 376 -9.19 -1.89 7.72
N HIS A 377 -8.10 -2.15 7.00
CA HIS A 377 -7.93 -1.90 5.57
C HIS A 377 -7.05 -3.02 5.05
N VAL A 378 -7.62 -3.91 4.24
CA VAL A 378 -6.94 -5.14 3.81
C VAL A 378 -7.23 -5.42 2.35
N ASP A 379 -6.18 -5.31 1.52
CA ASP A 379 -6.23 -5.51 0.08
C ASP A 379 -6.25 -6.99 -0.28
N PHE A 380 -7.06 -7.34 -1.27
CA PHE A 380 -7.09 -8.67 -1.87
C PHE A 380 -7.15 -8.59 -3.39
N MET A 381 -6.36 -9.43 -4.05
CA MET A 381 -6.10 -9.38 -5.48
C MET A 381 -7.19 -10.12 -6.24
N ILE A 382 -7.72 -9.46 -7.27
CA ILE A 382 -8.80 -9.96 -8.14
C ILE A 382 -8.44 -9.94 -9.62
N GLY A 383 -7.38 -9.23 -10.01
CA GLY A 383 -6.99 -9.08 -11.42
C GLY A 383 -6.58 -10.40 -12.06
N HIS A 384 -6.93 -10.56 -13.33
CA HIS A 384 -6.66 -11.76 -14.12
C HIS A 384 -6.49 -11.38 -15.60
N GLU A 385 -5.81 -12.21 -16.38
CA GLU A 385 -5.62 -11.98 -17.83
C GLU A 385 -6.95 -11.90 -18.61
N ASN A 386 -8.02 -12.52 -18.11
CA ASN A 386 -9.37 -12.50 -18.71
C ASN A 386 -10.31 -11.51 -17.99
N MET A 387 -9.79 -10.61 -17.16
CA MET A 387 -10.60 -9.61 -16.48
C MET A 387 -11.07 -8.55 -17.46
N ASN A 388 -12.37 -8.28 -17.46
CA ASN A 388 -12.99 -7.17 -18.19
C ASN A 388 -13.68 -6.23 -17.20
N ILE A 389 -13.46 -4.93 -17.39
CA ILE A 389 -14.07 -3.88 -16.56
C ILE A 389 -14.72 -2.86 -17.48
N LYS A 390 -16.03 -2.67 -17.30
CA LYS A 390 -16.79 -1.61 -17.97
C LYS A 390 -17.11 -0.50 -16.98
N GLY A 391 -16.81 0.72 -17.34
CA GLY A 391 -17.29 1.91 -16.67
C GLY A 391 -18.71 2.24 -17.12
N ILE A 392 -19.56 2.64 -16.19
CA ILE A 392 -20.89 3.16 -16.45
C ILE A 392 -20.87 4.64 -16.06
N THR A 393 -21.06 5.52 -17.02
CA THR A 393 -21.05 6.97 -16.81
C THR A 393 -22.35 7.45 -16.17
N LYS A 394 -22.39 8.69 -15.68
CA LYS A 394 -23.59 9.29 -15.05
C LYS A 394 -24.80 9.35 -16.01
N ASP A 395 -24.55 9.49 -17.31
CA ASP A 395 -25.59 9.45 -18.37
C ASP A 395 -25.94 8.03 -18.85
N GLY A 396 -25.37 6.99 -18.24
CA GLY A 396 -25.66 5.57 -18.49
C GLY A 396 -24.92 4.96 -19.69
N GLN A 397 -23.96 5.66 -20.28
CA GLN A 397 -23.11 5.07 -21.32
C GLN A 397 -22.14 4.05 -20.71
N GLN A 398 -21.80 3.04 -21.50
CA GLN A 398 -20.78 2.06 -21.14
C GLN A 398 -19.47 2.34 -21.86
N VAL A 399 -18.38 2.38 -21.12
CA VAL A 399 -17.00 2.60 -21.60
C VAL A 399 -16.14 1.43 -21.18
N ASP A 400 -15.36 0.88 -22.09
CA ASP A 400 -14.40 -0.16 -21.75
C ASP A 400 -13.21 0.47 -21.00
N ILE A 401 -13.04 0.07 -19.72
CA ILE A 401 -11.93 0.49 -18.88
C ILE A 401 -10.78 -0.53 -18.96
N MET A 402 -11.13 -1.82 -18.96
CA MET A 402 -10.18 -2.91 -19.11
C MET A 402 -10.76 -4.00 -20.01
N ILE A 403 -9.94 -4.54 -20.90
CA ILE A 403 -10.27 -5.71 -21.72
C ILE A 403 -9.12 -6.70 -21.62
N ASP A 404 -9.45 -7.96 -21.32
CA ASP A 404 -8.48 -9.06 -21.18
C ASP A 404 -7.27 -8.63 -20.33
N GLY A 405 -7.53 -8.10 -19.15
CA GLY A 405 -6.53 -7.62 -18.19
C GLY A 405 -5.75 -6.37 -18.61
N ARG A 406 -5.95 -5.84 -19.80
CA ARG A 406 -5.28 -4.63 -20.29
C ARG A 406 -6.08 -3.37 -20.00
N LEU A 407 -5.48 -2.48 -19.25
CA LEU A 407 -6.06 -1.17 -18.92
C LEU A 407 -6.00 -0.25 -20.15
N LEU A 408 -7.15 0.32 -20.55
CA LEU A 408 -7.33 1.09 -21.79
C LEU A 408 -7.29 2.61 -21.58
N VAL A 409 -7.35 3.07 -20.34
CA VAL A 409 -7.30 4.49 -19.93
C VAL A 409 -5.91 4.95 -19.59
#